data_77b4639d6ea1cb8ba19ace5ff533d0b7
#
_entry.id   77b4639d6ea1cb8ba19ace5ff533d0b7
#
_cell.length_a   1.000
_cell.length_b   1.000
_cell.length_c   1.000
_cell.angle_alpha   90.00
_cell.angle_beta   90.00
_cell.angle_gamma   90.00
#
_symmetry.space_group_name_H-M   'P 1'
#
loop_
_entity.id
_entity.type
_entity.pdbx_description
1 polymer ?
#
loop_
_entity_poly.entity_id
_entity_poly.type
_entity_poly.pdbx_seq_one_letter_code
_entity_poly.pdbx_strand_id
1 'polypeptide(L)'
;MTTCHDTLRLAEQLIARPSVTPDDAGCMDILADALKPLSFACEFIESGPETFRVRNLWAKRPGRSGQTLAFAGHTDVVPTGPLAQWTSDPFTPSHRDGKLFGRGASDMKTSLAAMVVAVQEFLAANPDPDLGIAFLLTSDEEGPAVDGTVVVCERLKARGEAPQFCIVGEPTSVERTGDMIKNGRRGTMSGKLTVKGVQGHIAYPHLADNPIHRLAPALAELVTIRWDEGNDFFPPTSWQVSNIHAGTGASNVIPGDCVVDFNFRFCTESTPEGLQQRLTAVLDRHGLQYELTWTIGGLPFLTTPGTLVGAIQQAIADETGISTELSTTGGTSDGRFIAQICPQVIEFGPPNATIHKVNEHVALSDIAPLKAIYRRTLENLNAGLSA
;
A
#
# COMPACT_ATOMS: atom_id res chain seq x y z
N MET A 1 -1.80 3.47 -33.74
CA MET A 1 -1.05 4.41 -32.87
C MET A 1 -1.85 4.57 -31.59
N THR A 2 -1.52 3.78 -30.58
CA THR A 2 -2.05 3.94 -29.20
C THR A 2 -1.48 5.25 -28.66
N THR A 3 -2.33 6.17 -28.29
CA THR A 3 -1.94 7.54 -27.93
C THR A 3 -2.14 7.74 -26.41
N CYS A 4 -1.62 8.82 -25.86
CA CYS A 4 -1.90 9.27 -24.50
C CYS A 4 -3.42 9.35 -24.22
N HIS A 5 -4.22 9.57 -25.27
CA HIS A 5 -5.69 9.54 -25.20
C HIS A 5 -6.27 8.20 -24.75
N ASP A 6 -5.64 7.06 -25.06
CA ASP A 6 -6.16 5.75 -24.65
C ASP A 6 -5.96 5.53 -23.14
N THR A 7 -4.82 5.94 -22.59
CA THR A 7 -4.57 5.89 -21.13
C THR A 7 -5.55 6.78 -20.37
N LEU A 8 -5.72 8.02 -20.86
CA LEU A 8 -6.65 8.97 -20.24
C LEU A 8 -8.09 8.45 -20.27
N ARG A 9 -8.55 7.94 -21.42
CA ARG A 9 -9.89 7.38 -21.58
C ARG A 9 -10.13 6.18 -20.65
N LEU A 10 -9.14 5.28 -20.52
CA LEU A 10 -9.27 4.13 -19.61
C LEU A 10 -9.28 4.60 -18.15
N ALA A 11 -8.44 5.57 -17.76
CA ALA A 11 -8.46 6.16 -16.42
C ALA A 11 -9.83 6.78 -16.09
N GLU A 12 -10.41 7.54 -17.02
CA GLU A 12 -11.75 8.13 -16.89
C GLU A 12 -12.83 7.07 -16.70
N GLN A 13 -12.78 5.96 -17.45
CA GLN A 13 -13.71 4.86 -17.31
C GLN A 13 -13.64 4.19 -15.92
N LEU A 14 -12.42 4.06 -15.37
CA LEU A 14 -12.20 3.50 -14.03
C LEU A 14 -12.66 4.50 -12.95
N ILE A 15 -12.33 5.78 -13.07
CA ILE A 15 -12.73 6.83 -12.12
C ILE A 15 -14.25 6.95 -12.07
N ALA A 16 -14.95 6.77 -13.19
CA ALA A 16 -16.40 6.81 -13.26
C ALA A 16 -17.09 5.64 -12.51
N ARG A 17 -16.33 4.70 -11.95
CA ARG A 17 -16.84 3.60 -11.13
C ARG A 17 -16.73 3.95 -9.65
N PRO A 18 -17.86 4.00 -8.90
CA PRO A 18 -17.86 4.33 -7.47
C PRO A 18 -17.41 3.13 -6.62
N SER A 19 -16.20 2.66 -6.85
CA SER A 19 -15.60 1.47 -6.25
C SER A 19 -15.07 1.75 -4.85
N VAL A 20 -15.94 2.23 -3.95
CA VAL A 20 -15.57 2.41 -2.54
C VAL A 20 -15.41 1.04 -1.89
N THR A 21 -14.28 0.82 -1.23
CA THR A 21 -13.94 -0.47 -0.58
C THR A 21 -15.13 -1.08 0.18
N PRO A 22 -15.46 -2.37 -0.01
CA PRO A 22 -14.79 -3.39 -0.83
C PRO A 22 -15.35 -3.53 -2.25
N ASP A 23 -16.18 -2.61 -2.71
CA ASP A 23 -16.87 -2.73 -4.00
C ASP A 23 -15.90 -2.42 -5.16
N ASP A 24 -15.78 -3.35 -6.10
CA ASP A 24 -15.03 -3.14 -7.36
C ASP A 24 -15.81 -2.30 -8.38
N ALA A 25 -17.12 -2.23 -8.25
CA ALA A 25 -18.04 -1.52 -9.16
C ALA A 25 -17.81 -1.80 -10.67
N GLY A 26 -17.23 -2.95 -11.01
CA GLY A 26 -16.94 -3.38 -12.38
C GLY A 26 -15.65 -2.83 -12.98
N CYS A 27 -14.75 -2.27 -12.17
CA CYS A 27 -13.44 -1.84 -12.63
C CYS A 27 -12.63 -3.00 -13.21
N MET A 28 -12.61 -4.16 -12.53
CA MET A 28 -11.86 -5.33 -12.99
C MET A 28 -12.43 -5.94 -14.28
N ASP A 29 -13.73 -5.80 -14.53
CA ASP A 29 -14.31 -6.24 -15.81
C ASP A 29 -13.78 -5.39 -16.97
N ILE A 30 -13.68 -4.05 -16.79
CA ILE A 30 -13.11 -3.14 -17.77
C ILE A 30 -11.64 -3.52 -18.06
N LEU A 31 -10.85 -3.79 -17.01
CA LEU A 31 -9.46 -4.16 -17.15
C LEU A 31 -9.28 -5.54 -17.80
N ALA A 32 -10.07 -6.53 -17.37
CA ALA A 32 -10.05 -7.87 -17.98
C ALA A 32 -10.44 -7.83 -19.45
N ASP A 33 -11.44 -7.03 -19.83
CA ASP A 33 -11.87 -6.88 -21.23
C ASP A 33 -10.78 -6.20 -22.09
N ALA A 34 -9.95 -5.32 -21.50
CA ALA A 34 -8.79 -4.75 -22.19
C ALA A 34 -7.62 -5.74 -22.32
N LEU A 35 -7.49 -6.73 -21.43
CA LEU A 35 -6.41 -7.72 -21.40
C LEU A 35 -6.71 -9.01 -22.19
N LYS A 36 -7.96 -9.46 -22.23
CA LYS A 36 -8.36 -10.70 -22.95
C LYS A 36 -7.90 -10.73 -24.42
N PRO A 37 -8.06 -9.64 -25.22
CA PRO A 37 -7.59 -9.63 -26.61
C PRO A 37 -6.09 -9.79 -26.78
N LEU A 38 -5.32 -9.58 -25.71
CA LEU A 38 -3.87 -9.75 -25.65
C LEU A 38 -3.45 -11.15 -25.18
N SER A 39 -4.37 -12.09 -25.16
CA SER A 39 -4.17 -13.48 -24.73
C SER A 39 -3.85 -13.66 -23.23
N PHE A 40 -4.36 -12.76 -22.38
CA PHE A 40 -4.32 -12.98 -20.93
C PHE A 40 -5.41 -13.96 -20.50
N ALA A 41 -5.00 -14.96 -19.71
CA ALA A 41 -5.95 -15.79 -18.96
C ALA A 41 -6.35 -15.02 -17.68
N CYS A 42 -7.62 -14.65 -17.58
CA CYS A 42 -8.18 -13.86 -16.47
C CYS A 42 -8.93 -14.78 -15.51
N GLU A 43 -8.49 -14.84 -14.25
CA GLU A 43 -9.11 -15.57 -13.15
C GLU A 43 -9.62 -14.58 -12.11
N PHE A 44 -10.93 -14.55 -11.88
CA PHE A 44 -11.54 -13.80 -10.78
C PHE A 44 -11.54 -14.64 -9.51
N ILE A 45 -11.15 -14.03 -8.41
CA ILE A 45 -11.02 -14.68 -7.10
C ILE A 45 -11.85 -13.85 -6.11
N GLU A 46 -12.95 -14.42 -5.64
CA GLU A 46 -13.79 -13.78 -4.62
C GLU A 46 -13.42 -14.30 -3.24
N SER A 47 -13.43 -13.43 -2.25
CA SER A 47 -13.14 -13.71 -0.85
C SER A 47 -13.99 -12.83 0.08
N GLY A 48 -13.94 -13.13 1.38
CA GLY A 48 -14.64 -12.38 2.41
C GLY A 48 -16.09 -12.81 2.62
N PRO A 49 -16.71 -12.36 3.72
CA PRO A 49 -18.11 -12.61 4.05
C PRO A 49 -19.05 -11.86 3.08
N GLU A 50 -20.34 -12.25 3.03
CA GLU A 50 -21.33 -11.57 2.19
C GLU A 50 -21.44 -10.06 2.44
N THR A 51 -21.20 -9.63 3.68
CA THR A 51 -21.28 -8.23 4.09
C THR A 51 -20.03 -7.42 3.71
N PHE A 52 -18.95 -8.11 3.30
CA PHE A 52 -17.69 -7.51 2.87
C PHE A 52 -17.06 -8.40 1.80
N ARG A 53 -17.71 -8.49 0.64
CA ARG A 53 -17.25 -9.33 -0.46
C ARG A 53 -16.18 -8.60 -1.26
N VAL A 54 -14.98 -9.16 -1.28
CA VAL A 54 -13.83 -8.65 -2.02
C VAL A 54 -13.69 -9.42 -3.32
N ARG A 55 -13.42 -8.70 -4.39
CA ARG A 55 -13.13 -9.25 -5.70
C ARG A 55 -11.66 -9.00 -6.04
N ASN A 56 -10.98 -10.05 -6.52
CA ASN A 56 -9.61 -9.99 -6.97
C ASN A 56 -9.50 -10.50 -8.41
N LEU A 57 -8.48 -10.06 -9.14
CA LEU A 57 -8.17 -10.53 -10.49
C LEU A 57 -6.71 -10.95 -10.58
N TRP A 58 -6.48 -12.20 -10.96
CA TRP A 58 -5.20 -12.67 -11.47
C TRP A 58 -5.32 -12.86 -12.98
N ALA A 59 -4.63 -12.04 -13.77
CA ALA A 59 -4.58 -12.14 -15.22
C ALA A 59 -3.14 -12.38 -15.65
N LYS A 60 -2.87 -13.50 -16.40
CA LYS A 60 -1.51 -13.89 -16.78
C LYS A 60 -1.41 -14.22 -18.27
N ARG A 61 -0.35 -13.74 -18.88
CA ARG A 61 0.14 -14.11 -20.20
C ARG A 61 1.58 -14.62 -20.05
N PRO A 62 1.86 -15.92 -20.33
CA PRO A 62 3.20 -16.47 -20.21
C PRO A 62 4.15 -15.86 -21.26
N GLY A 63 5.43 -15.77 -20.92
CA GLY A 63 6.54 -15.50 -21.83
C GLY A 63 7.38 -16.73 -22.05
N ARG A 64 8.34 -16.68 -23.00
CA ARG A 64 9.19 -17.82 -23.37
C ARG A 64 10.20 -18.23 -22.29
N SER A 65 10.71 -17.25 -21.52
CA SER A 65 11.70 -17.51 -20.46
C SER A 65 11.14 -18.17 -19.20
N GLY A 66 9.81 -18.16 -19.03
CA GLY A 66 9.15 -18.57 -17.79
C GLY A 66 9.20 -17.50 -16.68
N GLN A 67 10.00 -16.44 -16.80
CA GLN A 67 10.01 -15.33 -15.86
C GLN A 67 8.83 -14.39 -16.12
N THR A 68 8.24 -13.86 -15.05
CA THR A 68 7.02 -13.03 -15.13
C THR A 68 7.22 -11.75 -14.36
N LEU A 69 6.85 -10.61 -14.97
CA LEU A 69 6.59 -9.35 -14.27
C LEU A 69 5.10 -9.26 -13.97
N ALA A 70 4.74 -9.09 -12.71
CA ALA A 70 3.38 -8.72 -12.30
C ALA A 70 3.26 -7.21 -12.13
N PHE A 71 2.22 -6.63 -12.71
CA PHE A 71 1.70 -5.33 -12.31
C PHE A 71 0.65 -5.56 -11.22
N ALA A 72 0.80 -4.89 -10.09
CA ALA A 72 -0.12 -5.02 -8.98
C ALA A 72 -0.75 -3.68 -8.61
N GLY A 73 -1.97 -3.74 -8.07
CA GLY A 73 -2.68 -2.57 -7.60
C GLY A 73 -4.11 -2.85 -7.20
N HIS A 74 -4.81 -1.80 -6.84
CA HIS A 74 -6.19 -1.87 -6.36
C HIS A 74 -7.15 -1.06 -7.22
N THR A 75 -8.39 -1.53 -7.28
CA THR A 75 -9.50 -0.85 -7.98
C THR A 75 -10.40 -0.10 -7.03
N ASP A 76 -10.37 -0.48 -5.76
CA ASP A 76 -11.11 0.19 -4.70
C ASP A 76 -10.50 1.55 -4.35
N VAL A 77 -11.29 2.34 -3.67
CA VAL A 77 -10.93 3.70 -3.24
C VAL A 77 -11.48 3.98 -1.85
N VAL A 78 -10.81 4.85 -1.09
CA VAL A 78 -11.34 5.34 0.19
C VAL A 78 -12.67 6.10 0.00
N PRO A 79 -13.52 6.20 1.05
CA PRO A 79 -14.69 7.04 1.03
C PRO A 79 -14.37 8.48 0.59
N THR A 80 -15.30 9.11 -0.11
CA THR A 80 -15.11 10.45 -0.69
C THR A 80 -14.99 11.57 0.35
N GLY A 81 -15.43 11.32 1.58
CA GLY A 81 -15.68 12.38 2.55
C GLY A 81 -16.90 13.24 2.19
N PRO A 82 -17.02 14.45 2.73
CA PRO A 82 -18.18 15.31 2.52
C PRO A 82 -18.31 15.76 1.06
N LEU A 83 -19.35 15.29 0.36
CA LEU A 83 -19.58 15.63 -1.05
C LEU A 83 -19.70 17.13 -1.31
N ALA A 84 -20.24 17.89 -0.34
CA ALA A 84 -20.37 19.33 -0.45
C ALA A 84 -19.02 20.09 -0.55
N GLN A 85 -17.90 19.44 -0.23
CA GLN A 85 -16.56 20.02 -0.34
C GLN A 85 -15.91 19.74 -1.71
N TRP A 86 -16.48 18.80 -2.50
CA TRP A 86 -16.00 18.51 -3.84
C TRP A 86 -16.49 19.58 -4.83
N THR A 87 -15.58 20.05 -5.69
CA THR A 87 -15.89 21.02 -6.76
C THR A 87 -16.67 20.36 -7.90
N SER A 88 -16.47 19.05 -8.11
CA SER A 88 -17.21 18.20 -9.05
C SER A 88 -17.50 16.87 -8.38
N ASP A 89 -18.51 16.14 -8.84
CA ASP A 89 -18.79 14.79 -8.32
C ASP A 89 -17.52 13.91 -8.39
N PRO A 90 -17.14 13.22 -7.29
CA PRO A 90 -15.90 12.43 -7.22
C PRO A 90 -15.83 11.27 -8.20
N PHE A 91 -16.97 10.78 -8.72
CA PHE A 91 -17.06 9.71 -9.71
C PHE A 91 -17.48 10.19 -11.10
N THR A 92 -17.43 11.50 -11.31
CA THR A 92 -17.57 12.12 -12.64
C THR A 92 -16.22 12.74 -13.03
N PRO A 93 -15.38 12.03 -13.82
CA PRO A 93 -14.07 12.53 -14.25
C PRO A 93 -14.16 13.93 -14.83
N SER A 94 -13.40 14.86 -14.30
CA SER A 94 -13.51 16.27 -14.69
C SER A 94 -12.14 16.88 -14.97
N HIS A 95 -12.04 17.64 -16.04
CA HIS A 95 -10.81 18.31 -16.45
C HIS A 95 -10.85 19.77 -16.05
N ARG A 96 -9.88 20.21 -15.27
CA ARG A 96 -9.67 21.63 -14.88
C ARG A 96 -8.18 21.92 -14.72
N ASP A 97 -7.72 23.05 -15.19
CA ASP A 97 -6.37 23.56 -14.97
C ASP A 97 -5.26 22.53 -15.29
N GLY A 98 -5.43 21.79 -16.40
CA GLY A 98 -4.46 20.76 -16.80
C GLY A 98 -4.44 19.50 -15.93
N LYS A 99 -5.51 19.23 -15.16
CA LYS A 99 -5.63 18.11 -14.23
C LYS A 99 -6.90 17.31 -14.49
N LEU A 100 -6.83 16.01 -14.22
CA LEU A 100 -7.95 15.08 -14.17
C LEU A 100 -8.37 14.88 -12.70
N PHE A 101 -9.58 15.32 -12.37
CA PHE A 101 -10.16 15.21 -11.03
C PHE A 101 -11.10 14.03 -10.92
N GLY A 102 -11.03 13.33 -9.79
CA GLY A 102 -11.93 12.27 -9.37
C GLY A 102 -11.32 11.44 -8.25
N ARG A 103 -12.13 10.76 -7.46
CA ARG A 103 -11.66 9.82 -6.44
C ARG A 103 -10.98 8.62 -7.11
N GLY A 104 -9.76 8.28 -6.69
CA GLY A 104 -8.92 7.27 -7.31
C GLY A 104 -8.12 7.78 -8.53
N ALA A 105 -8.17 9.08 -8.85
CA ALA A 105 -7.40 9.62 -9.97
C ALA A 105 -5.89 9.50 -9.74
N SER A 106 -5.40 9.74 -8.54
CA SER A 106 -4.01 9.54 -8.15
C SER A 106 -3.79 8.16 -7.53
N ASP A 107 -4.71 7.69 -6.72
CA ASP A 107 -4.63 6.47 -5.94
C ASP A 107 -5.76 5.48 -6.31
N MET A 108 -5.54 4.54 -7.25
CA MET A 108 -4.41 4.43 -8.19
C MET A 108 -4.87 4.11 -9.61
N LYS A 109 -6.13 4.51 -9.97
CA LYS A 109 -6.79 4.13 -11.23
C LYS A 109 -6.03 4.62 -12.48
N THR A 110 -5.32 5.76 -12.40
CA THR A 110 -4.47 6.22 -13.50
C THR A 110 -3.26 5.30 -13.71
N SER A 111 -2.66 4.77 -12.63
CA SER A 111 -1.60 3.78 -12.74
C SER A 111 -2.09 2.51 -13.42
N LEU A 112 -3.27 1.99 -13.05
CA LEU A 112 -3.87 0.80 -13.68
C LEU A 112 -4.08 1.01 -15.18
N ALA A 113 -4.61 2.16 -15.57
CA ALA A 113 -4.80 2.51 -16.97
C ALA A 113 -3.47 2.60 -17.73
N ALA A 114 -2.46 3.23 -17.11
CA ALA A 114 -1.13 3.36 -17.70
C ALA A 114 -0.43 2.01 -17.89
N MET A 115 -0.54 1.10 -16.92
CA MET A 115 -0.01 -0.27 -17.00
C MET A 115 -0.63 -1.05 -18.15
N VAL A 116 -1.97 -1.04 -18.28
CA VAL A 116 -2.66 -1.77 -19.34
C VAL A 116 -2.25 -1.24 -20.72
N VAL A 117 -2.24 0.08 -20.92
CA VAL A 117 -1.86 0.66 -22.22
C VAL A 117 -0.37 0.45 -22.52
N ALA A 118 0.50 0.51 -21.50
CA ALA A 118 1.92 0.17 -21.66
C ALA A 118 2.11 -1.27 -22.14
N VAL A 119 1.35 -2.22 -21.59
CA VAL A 119 1.36 -3.63 -22.02
C VAL A 119 0.83 -3.78 -23.44
N GLN A 120 -0.26 -3.08 -23.81
CA GLN A 120 -0.78 -3.08 -25.18
C GLN A 120 0.28 -2.62 -26.20
N GLU A 121 0.95 -1.50 -25.92
CA GLU A 121 2.01 -0.97 -26.78
C GLU A 121 3.23 -1.91 -26.85
N PHE A 122 3.65 -2.46 -25.71
CA PHE A 122 4.77 -3.41 -25.63
C PHE A 122 4.49 -4.67 -26.46
N LEU A 123 3.32 -5.28 -26.29
CA LEU A 123 2.96 -6.50 -27.01
C LEU A 123 2.70 -6.28 -28.52
N ALA A 124 2.25 -5.07 -28.90
CA ALA A 124 2.15 -4.72 -30.33
C ALA A 124 3.54 -4.68 -31.00
N ALA A 125 4.58 -4.26 -30.29
CA ALA A 125 5.96 -4.25 -30.77
C ALA A 125 6.67 -5.61 -30.58
N ASN A 126 6.26 -6.39 -29.58
CA ASN A 126 6.84 -7.69 -29.20
C ASN A 126 5.73 -8.74 -29.05
N PRO A 127 5.23 -9.34 -30.15
CA PRO A 127 4.09 -10.25 -30.09
C PRO A 127 4.36 -11.55 -29.31
N ASP A 128 5.61 -12.00 -29.26
CA ASP A 128 6.07 -13.20 -28.56
C ASP A 128 7.29 -12.91 -27.67
N PRO A 129 7.10 -12.19 -26.54
CA PRO A 129 8.20 -11.76 -25.68
C PRO A 129 8.77 -12.91 -24.85
N ASP A 130 10.03 -12.76 -24.40
CA ASP A 130 10.63 -13.66 -23.41
C ASP A 130 9.99 -13.44 -22.03
N LEU A 131 9.69 -12.19 -21.67
CA LEU A 131 9.07 -11.83 -20.42
C LEU A 131 7.58 -12.16 -20.40
N GLY A 132 7.14 -13.00 -19.47
CA GLY A 132 5.73 -13.15 -19.12
C GLY A 132 5.21 -11.92 -18.38
N ILE A 133 3.91 -11.63 -18.54
CA ILE A 133 3.27 -10.48 -17.92
C ILE A 133 2.05 -10.95 -17.15
N ALA A 134 1.85 -10.39 -15.95
CA ALA A 134 0.65 -10.65 -15.15
C ALA A 134 0.09 -9.35 -14.55
N PHE A 135 -1.18 -9.41 -14.15
CA PHE A 135 -1.83 -8.38 -13.32
C PHE A 135 -2.39 -9.06 -12.07
N LEU A 136 -2.12 -8.48 -10.91
CA LEU A 136 -2.68 -8.85 -9.63
C LEU A 136 -3.44 -7.64 -9.09
N LEU A 137 -4.77 -7.70 -9.14
CA LEU A 137 -5.63 -6.59 -8.78
C LEU A 137 -6.58 -6.99 -7.65
N THR A 138 -6.84 -6.06 -6.72
CA THR A 138 -7.73 -6.26 -5.57
C THR A 138 -8.74 -5.14 -5.45
N SER A 139 -9.83 -5.39 -4.71
CA SER A 139 -10.78 -4.38 -4.22
C SER A 139 -10.77 -4.23 -2.69
N ASP A 140 -9.64 -4.59 -2.02
CA ASP A 140 -9.47 -4.50 -0.56
C ASP A 140 -8.03 -4.09 -0.19
N GLU A 141 -7.50 -3.04 -0.83
CA GLU A 141 -6.24 -2.42 -0.40
C GLU A 141 -6.51 -1.31 0.62
N GLU A 142 -7.52 -0.49 0.35
CA GLU A 142 -7.93 0.67 1.14
C GLU A 142 -8.79 0.32 2.36
N GLY A 143 -9.02 -0.97 2.57
CA GLY A 143 -9.80 -1.52 3.65
C GLY A 143 -8.97 -2.33 4.66
N PRO A 144 -9.54 -3.42 5.22
CA PRO A 144 -8.83 -4.30 6.15
C PRO A 144 -7.65 -5.05 5.51
N ALA A 145 -7.61 -5.19 4.18
CA ALA A 145 -6.59 -5.92 3.40
C ALA A 145 -6.40 -7.39 3.84
N VAL A 146 -7.50 -8.06 4.20
CA VAL A 146 -7.49 -9.45 4.67
C VAL A 146 -8.06 -10.43 3.64
N ASP A 147 -8.87 -9.94 2.71
CA ASP A 147 -9.53 -10.73 1.66
C ASP A 147 -9.06 -10.34 0.25
N GLY A 148 -8.11 -9.41 0.16
CA GLY A 148 -7.53 -8.87 -1.06
C GLY A 148 -6.29 -9.65 -1.54
N THR A 149 -5.25 -8.91 -1.83
CA THR A 149 -3.96 -9.37 -2.39
C THR A 149 -3.37 -10.55 -1.61
N VAL A 150 -3.52 -10.61 -0.30
CA VAL A 150 -3.02 -11.72 0.53
C VAL A 150 -3.59 -13.07 0.09
N VAL A 151 -4.90 -13.13 -0.21
CA VAL A 151 -5.58 -14.37 -0.67
C VAL A 151 -5.06 -14.80 -2.04
N VAL A 152 -4.80 -13.84 -2.94
CA VAL A 152 -4.21 -14.15 -4.25
C VAL A 152 -2.80 -14.68 -4.08
N CYS A 153 -1.96 -14.04 -3.25
CA CYS A 153 -0.59 -14.48 -2.97
C CYS A 153 -0.55 -15.90 -2.40
N GLU A 154 -1.43 -16.25 -1.48
CA GLU A 154 -1.53 -17.61 -0.92
C GLU A 154 -1.88 -18.64 -2.00
N ARG A 155 -2.83 -18.33 -2.89
CA ARG A 155 -3.18 -19.20 -4.02
C ARG A 155 -2.03 -19.38 -5.00
N LEU A 156 -1.34 -18.31 -5.37
CA LEU A 156 -0.18 -18.36 -6.27
C LEU A 156 0.96 -19.18 -5.65
N LYS A 157 1.22 -19.00 -4.36
CA LYS A 157 2.21 -19.80 -3.62
C LYS A 157 1.87 -21.28 -3.64
N ALA A 158 0.61 -21.62 -3.38
CA ALA A 158 0.15 -23.03 -3.39
C ALA A 158 0.26 -23.68 -4.77
N ARG A 159 0.17 -22.90 -5.86
CA ARG A 159 0.29 -23.36 -7.25
C ARG A 159 1.73 -23.34 -7.78
N GLY A 160 2.69 -22.73 -7.07
CA GLY A 160 4.05 -22.48 -7.58
C GLY A 160 4.10 -21.46 -8.73
N GLU A 161 3.16 -20.52 -8.77
CA GLU A 161 2.99 -19.52 -9.85
C GLU A 161 3.53 -18.13 -9.48
N ALA A 162 4.40 -18.02 -8.49
CA ALA A 162 4.95 -16.74 -8.04
C ALA A 162 5.70 -15.99 -9.15
N PRO A 163 5.44 -14.67 -9.32
CA PRO A 163 6.19 -13.84 -10.25
C PRO A 163 7.63 -13.60 -9.75
N GLN A 164 8.56 -13.30 -10.66
CA GLN A 164 9.94 -12.94 -10.34
C GLN A 164 10.08 -11.45 -10.07
N PHE A 165 9.26 -10.64 -10.71
CA PHE A 165 9.27 -9.20 -10.63
C PHE A 165 7.85 -8.70 -10.36
N CYS A 166 7.71 -7.65 -9.54
CA CYS A 166 6.43 -6.97 -9.35
C CYS A 166 6.60 -5.45 -9.27
N ILE A 167 5.74 -4.73 -9.97
CA ILE A 167 5.58 -3.28 -9.83
C ILE A 167 4.17 -3.03 -9.27
N VAL A 168 4.10 -2.48 -8.06
CA VAL A 168 2.85 -1.98 -7.49
C VAL A 168 2.65 -0.53 -7.92
N GLY A 169 1.48 -0.19 -8.44
CA GLY A 169 1.22 1.12 -9.06
C GLY A 169 0.88 2.25 -8.12
N GLU A 170 1.29 2.14 -6.87
CA GLU A 170 1.06 3.14 -5.83
C GLU A 170 1.63 4.52 -6.19
N PRO A 171 0.98 5.62 -5.79
CA PRO A 171 1.47 6.97 -6.00
C PRO A 171 2.71 7.24 -5.14
N THR A 172 3.89 7.06 -5.71
CA THR A 172 5.18 7.16 -5.01
C THR A 172 5.94 8.43 -5.30
N SER A 173 5.71 9.04 -6.46
CA SER A 173 6.38 10.27 -6.84
C SER A 173 5.97 11.43 -5.92
N VAL A 174 6.85 12.41 -5.76
CA VAL A 174 6.64 13.55 -4.84
C VAL A 174 6.18 14.80 -5.62
N GLU A 175 6.99 15.29 -6.55
CA GLU A 175 6.67 16.48 -7.33
C GLU A 175 6.51 16.17 -8.83
N ARG A 176 7.28 15.20 -9.35
CA ARG A 176 7.31 14.83 -10.76
C ARG A 176 7.30 13.32 -10.90
N THR A 177 6.51 12.81 -11.83
CA THR A 177 6.47 11.38 -12.13
C THR A 177 7.88 10.83 -12.39
N GLY A 178 8.30 9.89 -11.53
CA GLY A 178 9.61 9.24 -11.61
C GLY A 178 10.69 9.82 -10.68
N ASP A 179 10.42 10.88 -9.91
CA ASP A 179 11.41 11.43 -8.99
C ASP A 179 11.69 10.51 -7.78
N MET A 180 10.74 9.62 -7.44
CA MET A 180 10.89 8.65 -6.37
C MET A 180 10.19 7.32 -6.71
N ILE A 181 10.87 6.20 -6.44
CA ILE A 181 10.29 4.86 -6.40
C ILE A 181 10.48 4.26 -5.01
N LYS A 182 9.57 3.36 -4.61
CA LYS A 182 9.76 2.62 -3.37
C LYS A 182 10.31 1.24 -3.69
N ASN A 183 11.51 0.96 -3.18
CA ASN A 183 12.13 -0.36 -3.29
C ASN A 183 11.99 -1.19 -2.00
N GLY A 184 11.16 -0.74 -1.08
CA GLY A 184 10.82 -1.42 0.17
C GLY A 184 9.86 -0.59 1.00
N ARG A 185 9.29 -1.23 2.02
CA ARG A 185 8.43 -0.58 3.00
C ARG A 185 8.77 -1.06 4.40
N ARG A 186 8.60 -0.17 5.38
CA ARG A 186 8.69 -0.53 6.79
C ARG A 186 7.52 -1.43 7.16
N GLY A 187 7.76 -2.34 8.10
CA GLY A 187 6.70 -3.07 8.77
C GLY A 187 5.82 -2.17 9.63
N THR A 188 4.62 -2.63 9.90
CA THR A 188 3.67 -1.96 10.79
C THR A 188 3.07 -2.95 11.77
N MET A 189 3.07 -2.59 13.05
CA MET A 189 2.47 -3.38 14.12
C MET A 189 1.79 -2.44 15.11
N SER A 190 0.48 -2.63 15.31
CA SER A 190 -0.31 -1.90 16.29
C SER A 190 -0.45 -2.69 17.58
N GLY A 191 -0.54 -1.98 18.69
CA GLY A 191 -0.86 -2.54 19.99
C GLY A 191 -1.97 -1.76 20.67
N LYS A 192 -2.81 -2.49 21.41
CA LYS A 192 -3.80 -1.92 22.32
C LYS A 192 -3.51 -2.42 23.71
N LEU A 193 -3.02 -1.52 24.56
CA LEU A 193 -2.67 -1.76 25.94
C LEU A 193 -3.79 -1.26 26.85
N THR A 194 -4.32 -2.12 27.71
CA THR A 194 -5.28 -1.75 28.75
C THR A 194 -4.63 -1.96 30.12
N VAL A 195 -4.20 -0.87 30.75
CA VAL A 195 -3.66 -0.91 32.11
C VAL A 195 -4.80 -0.97 33.10
N LYS A 196 -4.77 -1.96 33.99
CA LYS A 196 -5.80 -2.19 35.00
C LYS A 196 -5.48 -1.44 36.29
N GLY A 197 -6.52 -0.90 36.91
CA GLY A 197 -6.49 -0.24 38.18
C GLY A 197 -7.70 -0.64 39.03
N VAL A 198 -8.00 0.18 40.04
CA VAL A 198 -9.19 0.04 40.90
C VAL A 198 -9.88 1.37 40.96
N GLN A 199 -11.10 1.45 40.43
CA GLN A 199 -11.91 2.67 40.47
C GLN A 199 -12.23 3.07 41.90
N GLY A 200 -12.18 4.39 42.17
CA GLY A 200 -12.55 4.89 43.51
C GLY A 200 -12.73 6.42 43.50
N HIS A 201 -13.09 6.91 44.68
CA HIS A 201 -13.25 8.34 44.88
C HIS A 201 -11.88 9.01 45.07
N ILE A 202 -11.61 10.10 44.36
CA ILE A 202 -10.31 10.78 44.37
C ILE A 202 -9.85 11.25 45.76
N ALA A 203 -10.81 11.51 46.70
CA ALA A 203 -10.52 11.90 48.07
C ALA A 203 -10.06 10.71 48.93
N TYR A 204 -10.21 9.48 48.47
CA TYR A 204 -9.82 8.23 49.18
C TYR A 204 -8.88 7.37 48.35
N PRO A 205 -7.69 7.89 47.96
CA PRO A 205 -6.79 7.20 47.05
C PRO A 205 -6.27 5.87 47.59
N HIS A 206 -6.30 5.65 48.90
CA HIS A 206 -5.90 4.40 49.53
C HIS A 206 -6.90 3.25 49.32
N LEU A 207 -8.10 3.51 48.80
CA LEU A 207 -9.14 2.53 48.43
C LEU A 207 -9.20 2.31 46.91
N ALA A 208 -8.30 2.92 46.16
CA ALA A 208 -8.26 2.85 44.71
C ALA A 208 -6.85 2.53 44.20
N ASP A 209 -6.71 2.17 42.95
CA ASP A 209 -5.42 2.13 42.24
C ASP A 209 -5.54 2.83 40.90
N ASN A 210 -4.83 3.94 40.75
CA ASN A 210 -4.96 4.81 39.58
C ASN A 210 -4.12 4.29 38.41
N PRO A 211 -4.73 3.72 37.34
CA PRO A 211 -4.00 3.18 36.19
C PRO A 211 -3.23 4.24 35.41
N ILE A 212 -3.67 5.51 35.45
CA ILE A 212 -2.95 6.62 34.82
C ILE A 212 -1.61 6.84 35.52
N HIS A 213 -1.62 6.87 36.86
CA HIS A 213 -0.40 7.02 37.66
C HIS A 213 0.55 5.82 37.51
N ARG A 214 -0.02 4.61 37.38
CA ARG A 214 0.78 3.39 37.11
C ARG A 214 1.43 3.42 35.74
N LEU A 215 0.69 3.85 34.72
CA LEU A 215 1.18 3.94 33.33
C LEU A 215 2.26 5.00 33.15
N ALA A 216 2.14 6.17 33.80
CA ALA A 216 2.97 7.33 33.52
C ALA A 216 4.49 7.07 33.55
N PRO A 217 5.07 6.35 34.56
CA PRO A 217 6.50 6.03 34.56
C PRO A 217 6.91 5.10 33.42
N ALA A 218 6.10 4.10 33.10
CA ALA A 218 6.36 3.17 31.99
C ALA A 218 6.29 3.90 30.65
N LEU A 219 5.32 4.76 30.47
CA LEU A 219 5.18 5.58 29.26
C LEU A 219 6.36 6.53 29.08
N ALA A 220 6.81 7.17 30.17
CA ALA A 220 7.99 8.04 30.15
C ALA A 220 9.26 7.30 29.71
N GLU A 221 9.41 6.04 30.11
CA GLU A 221 10.50 5.19 29.65
C GLU A 221 10.31 4.80 28.17
N LEU A 222 9.13 4.29 27.77
CA LEU A 222 8.86 3.81 26.42
C LEU A 222 9.09 4.88 25.35
N VAL A 223 8.75 6.14 25.59
CA VAL A 223 8.93 7.23 24.63
C VAL A 223 10.40 7.61 24.40
N THR A 224 11.30 7.17 25.28
CA THR A 224 12.73 7.44 25.15
C THR A 224 13.53 6.29 24.53
N ILE A 225 12.90 5.12 24.35
CA ILE A 225 13.58 3.94 23.80
C ILE A 225 13.97 4.17 22.34
N ARG A 226 15.23 4.01 22.05
CA ARG A 226 15.71 3.78 20.69
C ARG A 226 15.58 2.30 20.36
N TRP A 227 14.67 1.97 19.46
CA TRP A 227 14.29 0.59 19.16
C TRP A 227 15.36 -0.13 18.33
N ASP A 228 15.97 0.57 17.37
CA ASP A 228 17.13 0.18 16.57
C ASP A 228 17.80 1.41 15.95
N GLU A 229 18.86 1.20 15.19
CA GLU A 229 19.60 2.27 14.50
C GLU A 229 19.13 2.50 13.05
N GLY A 230 18.22 1.66 12.53
CA GLY A 230 17.96 1.60 11.10
C GLY A 230 19.14 1.00 10.34
N ASN A 231 19.16 1.21 9.04
CA ASN A 231 20.27 0.83 8.17
C ASN A 231 20.33 1.75 6.94
N ASP A 232 21.18 1.43 5.95
CA ASP A 232 21.35 2.24 4.74
C ASP A 232 20.07 2.47 3.95
N PHE A 233 19.06 1.62 4.13
CA PHE A 233 17.78 1.64 3.39
C PHE A 233 16.60 2.12 4.23
N PHE A 234 16.68 1.96 5.54
CA PHE A 234 15.56 2.25 6.45
C PHE A 234 15.94 3.20 7.57
N PRO A 235 15.08 4.18 7.88
CA PRO A 235 15.21 4.93 9.11
C PRO A 235 15.02 4.01 10.32
N PRO A 236 15.49 4.41 11.52
CA PRO A 236 15.26 3.69 12.76
C PRO A 236 13.78 3.39 13.00
N THR A 237 13.52 2.25 13.64
CA THR A 237 12.18 1.88 14.09
C THR A 237 11.60 2.93 15.02
N SER A 238 10.37 3.36 14.73
CA SER A 238 9.64 4.33 15.53
C SER A 238 8.45 3.70 16.25
N TRP A 239 8.17 4.19 17.46
CA TRP A 239 7.01 3.85 18.26
C TRP A 239 6.23 5.12 18.56
N GLN A 240 4.91 5.11 18.32
CA GLN A 240 4.06 6.27 18.54
C GLN A 240 2.76 5.85 19.21
N VAL A 241 2.34 6.61 20.23
CA VAL A 241 1.00 6.51 20.81
C VAL A 241 0.05 7.37 19.98
N SER A 242 -1.06 6.78 19.55
CA SER A 242 -2.10 7.50 18.80
C SER A 242 -3.26 7.97 19.68
N ASN A 243 -3.60 7.20 20.70
CA ASN A 243 -4.70 7.52 21.61
C ASN A 243 -4.40 7.09 23.04
N ILE A 244 -4.91 7.84 24.01
CA ILE A 244 -5.00 7.46 25.43
C ILE A 244 -6.41 7.79 25.91
N HIS A 245 -7.09 6.77 26.44
CA HIS A 245 -8.45 6.92 26.94
C HIS A 245 -8.52 6.43 28.40
N ALA A 246 -8.99 7.28 29.31
CA ALA A 246 -9.21 6.93 30.69
C ALA A 246 -10.30 7.83 31.30
N GLY A 247 -10.90 7.36 32.38
CA GLY A 247 -11.86 8.14 33.15
C GLY A 247 -13.30 8.06 32.66
N THR A 248 -14.20 8.46 33.56
CA THR A 248 -15.65 8.44 33.36
C THR A 248 -16.23 9.81 32.98
N GLY A 249 -15.36 10.83 32.87
CA GLY A 249 -15.76 12.24 32.70
C GLY A 249 -16.09 12.96 34.03
N ALA A 250 -16.19 12.22 35.16
CA ALA A 250 -16.42 12.82 36.47
C ALA A 250 -15.08 13.23 37.13
N SER A 251 -14.98 14.47 37.59
CA SER A 251 -13.75 15.05 38.15
C SER A 251 -13.31 14.46 39.49
N ASN A 252 -14.18 13.71 40.17
CA ASN A 252 -13.95 13.12 41.49
C ASN A 252 -13.82 11.58 41.48
N VAL A 253 -13.63 10.98 40.29
CA VAL A 253 -13.50 9.51 40.13
C VAL A 253 -12.14 9.17 39.59
N ILE A 254 -11.40 8.30 40.30
CA ILE A 254 -10.21 7.60 39.78
C ILE A 254 -10.71 6.50 38.84
N PRO A 255 -10.22 6.41 37.58
CA PRO A 255 -10.66 5.38 36.64
C PRO A 255 -10.24 3.96 37.05
N GLY A 256 -10.97 2.96 36.56
CA GLY A 256 -10.63 1.56 36.76
C GLY A 256 -9.66 1.01 35.74
N ASP A 257 -9.54 1.66 34.58
CA ASP A 257 -8.58 1.32 33.52
C ASP A 257 -8.07 2.54 32.74
N CYS A 258 -7.00 2.31 31.98
CA CYS A 258 -6.44 3.27 31.04
C CYS A 258 -6.04 2.52 29.77
N VAL A 259 -6.64 2.90 28.65
CA VAL A 259 -6.39 2.29 27.33
C VAL A 259 -5.44 3.16 26.52
N VAL A 260 -4.41 2.51 25.95
CA VAL A 260 -3.42 3.17 25.07
C VAL A 260 -3.37 2.44 23.74
N ASP A 261 -3.66 3.14 22.66
CA ASP A 261 -3.45 2.66 21.30
C ASP A 261 -2.13 3.21 20.75
N PHE A 262 -1.28 2.32 20.23
CA PHE A 262 0.02 2.69 19.70
C PHE A 262 0.39 1.88 18.45
N ASN A 263 1.41 2.36 17.72
CA ASN A 263 1.91 1.70 16.51
C ASN A 263 3.43 1.75 16.43
N PHE A 264 4.02 0.64 15.98
CA PHE A 264 5.38 0.56 15.50
C PHE A 264 5.43 0.70 13.98
N ARG A 265 6.39 1.52 13.50
CA ARG A 265 6.88 1.46 12.13
C ARG A 265 8.31 0.95 12.18
N PHE A 266 8.54 -0.30 11.76
CA PHE A 266 9.79 -0.99 12.01
C PHE A 266 10.52 -1.38 10.74
N CYS A 267 11.85 -1.36 10.80
CA CYS A 267 12.76 -1.72 9.72
C CYS A 267 13.15 -3.20 9.78
N THR A 268 14.01 -3.62 8.88
CA THR A 268 14.51 -5.01 8.79
C THR A 268 15.44 -5.42 9.95
N GLU A 269 15.90 -4.46 10.76
CA GLU A 269 16.72 -4.74 11.97
C GLU A 269 15.89 -5.20 13.16
N SER A 270 14.57 -5.05 13.11
CA SER A 270 13.64 -5.41 14.18
C SER A 270 12.65 -6.46 13.70
N THR A 271 12.23 -7.37 14.62
CA THR A 271 11.14 -8.32 14.39
C THR A 271 9.95 -8.00 15.28
N PRO A 272 8.73 -8.38 14.87
CA PRO A 272 7.55 -8.21 15.72
C PRO A 272 7.73 -8.80 17.11
N GLU A 273 8.25 -10.01 17.22
CA GLU A 273 8.47 -10.72 18.49
C GLU A 273 9.48 -9.98 19.37
N GLY A 274 10.58 -9.49 18.79
CA GLY A 274 11.59 -8.72 19.50
C GLY A 274 11.05 -7.40 20.04
N LEU A 275 10.25 -6.69 19.26
CA LEU A 275 9.59 -5.45 19.69
C LEU A 275 8.56 -5.71 20.79
N GLN A 276 7.75 -6.76 20.66
CA GLN A 276 6.78 -7.17 21.67
C GLN A 276 7.48 -7.50 23.00
N GLN A 277 8.53 -8.32 22.96
CA GLN A 277 9.30 -8.69 24.15
C GLN A 277 9.92 -7.48 24.86
N ARG A 278 10.51 -6.55 24.10
CA ARG A 278 11.12 -5.34 24.67
C ARG A 278 10.10 -4.42 25.30
N LEU A 279 8.91 -4.24 24.67
CA LEU A 279 7.84 -3.42 25.23
C LEU A 279 7.25 -4.06 26.48
N THR A 280 6.92 -5.36 26.46
CA THR A 280 6.37 -6.06 27.62
C THR A 280 7.34 -6.08 28.80
N ALA A 281 8.64 -6.22 28.55
CA ALA A 281 9.66 -6.14 29.59
C ALA A 281 9.67 -4.78 30.32
N VAL A 282 9.35 -3.68 29.65
CA VAL A 282 9.16 -2.38 30.29
C VAL A 282 7.92 -2.39 31.19
N LEU A 283 6.78 -2.85 30.67
CA LEU A 283 5.53 -2.89 31.44
C LEU A 283 5.66 -3.75 32.69
N ASP A 284 6.29 -4.93 32.56
CA ASP A 284 6.53 -5.88 33.66
C ASP A 284 7.48 -5.29 34.70
N ARG A 285 8.56 -4.62 34.30
CA ARG A 285 9.52 -3.98 35.22
C ARG A 285 8.86 -2.87 36.04
N HIS A 286 7.87 -2.17 35.49
CA HIS A 286 7.05 -1.19 36.21
C HIS A 286 5.91 -1.81 37.01
N GLY A 287 5.76 -3.15 37.02
CA GLY A 287 4.78 -3.89 37.79
C GLY A 287 3.34 -3.61 37.39
N LEU A 288 3.11 -3.30 36.10
CA LEU A 288 1.77 -3.04 35.61
C LEU A 288 0.93 -4.30 35.58
N GLN A 289 -0.35 -4.16 35.91
CA GLN A 289 -1.39 -5.17 35.60
C GLN A 289 -2.06 -4.73 34.33
N TYR A 290 -1.97 -5.53 33.25
CA TYR A 290 -2.44 -5.11 31.94
C TYR A 290 -2.96 -6.25 31.07
N GLU A 291 -3.74 -5.87 30.06
CA GLU A 291 -4.07 -6.69 28.90
C GLU A 291 -3.43 -6.01 27.66
N LEU A 292 -2.85 -6.79 26.77
CA LEU A 292 -2.20 -6.27 25.58
C LEU A 292 -2.53 -7.14 24.37
N THR A 293 -3.10 -6.52 23.34
CA THR A 293 -3.40 -7.17 22.08
C THR A 293 -2.54 -6.56 20.96
N TRP A 294 -2.14 -7.40 20.00
CA TRP A 294 -1.29 -7.00 18.89
C TRP A 294 -1.95 -7.28 17.55
N THR A 295 -1.73 -6.38 16.60
CA THR A 295 -2.12 -6.55 15.21
C THR A 295 -0.91 -6.26 14.33
N ILE A 296 -0.40 -7.27 13.61
CA ILE A 296 0.67 -7.12 12.65
C ILE A 296 0.02 -6.77 11.31
N GLY A 297 0.19 -5.52 10.88
CA GLY A 297 -0.35 -5.05 9.60
C GLY A 297 0.55 -5.40 8.40
N GLY A 298 1.85 -5.70 8.65
CA GLY A 298 2.77 -6.14 7.61
C GLY A 298 4.20 -6.22 8.10
N LEU A 299 4.98 -7.12 7.49
CA LEU A 299 6.42 -7.21 7.70
C LEU A 299 7.15 -6.20 6.79
N PRO A 300 8.35 -5.74 7.17
CA PRO A 300 9.16 -4.94 6.28
C PRO A 300 9.65 -5.78 5.11
N PHE A 301 9.80 -5.15 3.96
CA PHE A 301 10.46 -5.77 2.81
C PHE A 301 11.42 -4.80 2.15
N LEU A 302 12.41 -5.34 1.45
CA LEU A 302 13.40 -4.59 0.69
C LEU A 302 13.75 -5.35 -0.58
N THR A 303 13.63 -4.68 -1.71
CA THR A 303 14.24 -5.08 -2.97
C THR A 303 15.56 -4.33 -3.13
N THR A 304 16.66 -5.05 -3.02
CA THR A 304 18.00 -4.46 -3.21
C THR A 304 18.20 -4.06 -4.67
N PRO A 305 19.09 -3.10 -4.96
CA PRO A 305 19.47 -2.77 -6.34
C PRO A 305 19.85 -4.03 -7.14
N GLY A 306 19.18 -4.21 -8.27
CA GLY A 306 19.30 -5.41 -9.12
C GLY A 306 18.51 -5.24 -10.42
N THR A 307 18.07 -6.36 -11.01
CA THR A 307 17.46 -6.38 -12.34
C THR A 307 16.24 -5.45 -12.46
N LEU A 308 15.26 -5.57 -11.55
CA LEU A 308 14.04 -4.76 -11.62
C LEU A 308 14.32 -3.29 -11.30
N VAL A 309 15.06 -3.02 -10.23
CA VAL A 309 15.41 -1.65 -9.83
C VAL A 309 16.21 -0.96 -10.94
N GLY A 310 17.20 -1.65 -11.50
CA GLY A 310 18.00 -1.11 -12.63
C GLY A 310 17.15 -0.85 -13.87
N ALA A 311 16.24 -1.76 -14.20
CA ALA A 311 15.37 -1.62 -15.37
C ALA A 311 14.45 -0.39 -15.28
N ILE A 312 13.85 -0.15 -14.11
CA ILE A 312 12.96 1.01 -13.94
C ILE A 312 13.74 2.33 -13.77
N GLN A 313 14.89 2.33 -13.09
CA GLN A 313 15.76 3.52 -13.00
C GLN A 313 16.21 3.97 -14.38
N GLN A 314 16.62 3.02 -15.24
CA GLN A 314 16.97 3.33 -16.61
C GLN A 314 15.78 3.84 -17.43
N ALA A 315 14.60 3.20 -17.26
CA ALA A 315 13.37 3.64 -17.93
C ALA A 315 12.98 5.09 -17.54
N ILE A 316 13.08 5.43 -16.27
CA ILE A 316 12.80 6.79 -15.79
C ILE A 316 13.80 7.78 -16.38
N ALA A 317 15.10 7.45 -16.36
CA ALA A 317 16.13 8.31 -16.92
C ALA A 317 15.94 8.54 -18.44
N ASP A 318 15.62 7.47 -19.19
CA ASP A 318 15.40 7.54 -20.63
C ASP A 318 14.17 8.37 -21.01
N GLU A 319 13.08 8.23 -20.29
CA GLU A 319 11.79 8.87 -20.62
C GLU A 319 11.64 10.30 -20.04
N THR A 320 12.35 10.62 -18.96
CA THR A 320 12.17 11.89 -18.22
C THR A 320 13.45 12.68 -17.97
N GLY A 321 14.61 12.07 -18.10
CA GLY A 321 15.89 12.65 -17.71
C GLY A 321 16.09 12.74 -16.19
N ILE A 322 15.21 12.13 -15.37
CA ILE A 322 15.27 12.18 -13.92
C ILE A 322 16.16 11.04 -13.39
N SER A 323 17.04 11.35 -12.43
CA SER A 323 17.68 10.34 -11.59
C SER A 323 16.74 10.09 -10.40
N THR A 324 16.07 8.94 -10.38
CA THR A 324 15.06 8.62 -9.34
C THR A 324 15.68 8.30 -7.99
N GLU A 325 15.03 8.73 -6.91
CA GLU A 325 15.37 8.36 -5.54
C GLU A 325 14.80 6.98 -5.20
N LEU A 326 15.60 6.12 -4.56
CA LEU A 326 15.13 4.89 -3.92
C LEU A 326 14.74 5.20 -2.48
N SER A 327 13.54 4.80 -2.06
CA SER A 327 13.03 5.13 -0.74
C SER A 327 12.20 3.99 -0.15
N THR A 328 12.24 3.87 1.18
CA THR A 328 11.43 2.93 1.97
C THR A 328 10.43 3.63 2.88
N THR A 329 10.34 4.97 2.76
CA THR A 329 9.47 5.80 3.60
C THR A 329 8.00 5.75 3.16
N GLY A 330 7.10 6.30 4.01
CA GLY A 330 5.67 6.40 3.73
C GLY A 330 4.84 5.35 4.45
N GLY A 331 3.60 5.20 3.99
CA GLY A 331 2.64 4.20 4.47
C GLY A 331 3.03 2.77 4.11
N THR A 332 2.15 1.83 4.34
CA THR A 332 2.28 0.47 3.82
C THR A 332 1.45 0.31 2.56
N SER A 333 1.66 -0.77 1.82
CA SER A 333 0.93 -1.13 0.61
C SER A 333 0.82 -2.65 0.50
N ASP A 334 0.07 -3.14 -0.49
CA ASP A 334 -0.02 -4.56 -0.79
C ASP A 334 1.29 -5.20 -1.25
N GLY A 335 2.30 -4.40 -1.56
CA GLY A 335 3.67 -4.86 -1.79
C GLY A 335 4.21 -5.74 -0.65
N ARG A 336 3.75 -5.53 0.60
CA ARG A 336 4.09 -6.35 1.78
C ARG A 336 3.68 -7.81 1.67
N PHE A 337 2.57 -8.10 1.00
CA PHE A 337 2.09 -9.47 0.78
C PHE A 337 2.82 -10.11 -0.41
N ILE A 338 2.96 -9.34 -1.48
CA ILE A 338 3.60 -9.80 -2.72
C ILE A 338 5.07 -10.12 -2.49
N ALA A 339 5.77 -9.34 -1.67
CA ALA A 339 7.18 -9.58 -1.33
C ALA A 339 7.44 -10.92 -0.60
N GLN A 340 6.40 -11.59 -0.10
CA GLN A 340 6.53 -12.91 0.50
C GLN A 340 6.59 -14.05 -0.54
N ILE A 341 6.23 -13.77 -1.77
CA ILE A 341 6.24 -14.73 -2.88
C ILE A 341 7.07 -14.28 -4.09
N CYS A 342 7.36 -13.00 -4.19
CA CYS A 342 8.08 -12.36 -5.28
C CYS A 342 9.40 -11.77 -4.76
N PRO A 343 10.56 -12.15 -5.31
CA PRO A 343 11.85 -11.70 -4.78
C PRO A 343 12.19 -10.23 -5.09
N GLN A 344 11.57 -9.63 -6.11
CA GLN A 344 11.83 -8.24 -6.49
C GLN A 344 10.50 -7.49 -6.63
N VAL A 345 10.17 -6.67 -5.64
CA VAL A 345 8.96 -5.83 -5.58
C VAL A 345 9.37 -4.38 -5.44
N ILE A 346 8.87 -3.54 -6.32
CA ILE A 346 8.98 -2.08 -6.21
C ILE A 346 7.60 -1.45 -6.32
N GLU A 347 7.50 -0.20 -5.90
CA GLU A 347 6.30 0.58 -6.10
C GLU A 347 6.64 1.84 -6.90
N PHE A 348 5.81 2.14 -7.89
CA PHE A 348 5.98 3.29 -8.75
C PHE A 348 4.64 3.76 -9.32
N GLY A 349 4.38 5.06 -9.20
CA GLY A 349 3.19 5.72 -9.71
C GLY A 349 3.31 7.25 -9.74
N PRO A 350 2.18 7.95 -9.94
CA PRO A 350 2.13 9.39 -10.05
C PRO A 350 2.47 10.10 -8.73
N PRO A 351 2.51 11.45 -8.71
CA PRO A 351 2.66 12.24 -7.50
C PRO A 351 1.53 12.02 -6.50
N ASN A 352 1.91 11.90 -5.20
CA ASN A 352 1.02 11.50 -4.11
C ASN A 352 0.34 12.66 -3.36
N ALA A 353 0.53 13.90 -3.80
CA ALA A 353 0.13 15.08 -3.04
C ALA A 353 -1.38 15.19 -2.77
N THR A 354 -2.23 14.50 -3.54
CA THR A 354 -3.70 14.63 -3.49
C THR A 354 -4.43 13.37 -3.02
N ILE A 355 -3.72 12.26 -2.77
CA ILE A 355 -4.32 11.00 -2.32
C ILE A 355 -5.18 11.22 -1.07
N HIS A 356 -6.31 10.51 -0.98
CA HIS A 356 -7.29 10.56 0.12
C HIS A 356 -7.91 11.94 0.40
N LYS A 357 -7.56 12.97 -0.36
CA LYS A 357 -8.10 14.32 -0.18
C LYS A 357 -9.39 14.53 -0.97
N VAL A 358 -10.17 15.51 -0.54
CA VAL A 358 -11.23 16.10 -1.35
C VAL A 358 -10.60 16.77 -2.58
N ASN A 359 -11.24 16.66 -3.74
CA ASN A 359 -10.71 17.12 -5.03
C ASN A 359 -9.38 16.42 -5.41
N GLU A 360 -9.25 15.14 -5.10
CA GLU A 360 -8.16 14.30 -5.59
C GLU A 360 -8.01 14.44 -7.11
N HIS A 361 -6.77 14.51 -7.59
CA HIS A 361 -6.47 14.68 -9.01
C HIS A 361 -5.06 14.22 -9.37
N VAL A 362 -4.86 13.97 -10.66
CA VAL A 362 -3.55 13.78 -11.28
C VAL A 362 -3.33 14.85 -12.36
N ALA A 363 -2.11 15.31 -12.55
CA ALA A 363 -1.83 16.23 -13.66
C ALA A 363 -1.86 15.47 -15.00
N LEU A 364 -2.48 16.04 -16.01
CA LEU A 364 -2.54 15.44 -17.36
C LEU A 364 -1.15 15.23 -17.96
N SER A 365 -0.19 16.09 -17.58
CA SER A 365 1.22 15.96 -17.97
C SER A 365 1.93 14.73 -17.39
N ASP A 366 1.43 14.13 -16.31
CA ASP A 366 2.03 12.97 -15.68
C ASP A 366 1.62 11.65 -16.34
N ILE A 367 0.49 11.62 -17.05
CA ILE A 367 -0.10 10.39 -17.62
C ILE A 367 0.80 9.78 -18.70
N ALA A 368 1.32 10.61 -19.62
CA ALA A 368 2.16 10.12 -20.70
C ALA A 368 3.53 9.58 -20.22
N PRO A 369 4.28 10.29 -19.35
CA PRO A 369 5.50 9.76 -18.76
C PRO A 369 5.26 8.49 -17.94
N LEU A 370 4.21 8.43 -17.13
CA LEU A 370 3.88 7.25 -16.34
C LEU A 370 3.73 5.99 -17.21
N LYS A 371 2.93 6.07 -18.27
CA LYS A 371 2.73 4.98 -19.24
C LYS A 371 4.05 4.63 -19.96
N ALA A 372 4.82 5.64 -20.38
CA ALA A 372 6.07 5.43 -21.10
C ALA A 372 7.11 4.71 -20.23
N ILE A 373 7.23 5.07 -18.95
CA ILE A 373 8.13 4.41 -18.00
C ILE A 373 7.74 2.95 -17.82
N TYR A 374 6.46 2.61 -17.62
CA TYR A 374 6.03 1.21 -17.52
C TYR A 374 6.37 0.42 -18.79
N ARG A 375 6.10 0.98 -19.97
CA ARG A 375 6.45 0.34 -21.24
C ARG A 375 7.96 0.13 -21.38
N ARG A 376 8.77 1.16 -21.14
CA ARG A 376 10.21 1.08 -21.21
C ARG A 376 10.79 0.07 -20.22
N THR A 377 10.20 -0.05 -19.02
CA THR A 377 10.61 -1.06 -18.03
C THR A 377 10.36 -2.48 -18.55
N LEU A 378 9.22 -2.73 -19.22
CA LEU A 378 8.96 -4.01 -19.89
C LEU A 378 10.00 -4.31 -20.99
N GLU A 379 10.34 -3.30 -21.79
CA GLU A 379 11.37 -3.42 -22.86
C GLU A 379 12.74 -3.78 -22.27
N ASN A 380 13.16 -3.05 -21.21
CA ASN A 380 14.45 -3.27 -20.56
C ASN A 380 14.55 -4.67 -19.92
N LEU A 381 13.49 -5.11 -19.22
CA LEU A 381 13.45 -6.45 -18.63
C LEU A 381 13.45 -7.54 -19.71
N ASN A 382 12.65 -7.40 -20.76
CA ASN A 382 12.57 -8.37 -21.84
C ASN A 382 13.92 -8.51 -22.58
N ALA A 383 14.61 -7.40 -22.85
CA ALA A 383 15.93 -7.42 -23.46
C ALA A 383 16.98 -8.14 -22.58
N GLY A 384 16.92 -7.96 -21.26
CA GLY A 384 17.79 -8.65 -20.32
C GLY A 384 17.56 -10.17 -20.20
N LEU A 385 16.40 -10.68 -20.66
CA LEU A 385 16.08 -12.11 -20.69
C LEU A 385 16.45 -12.76 -22.03
N SER A 386 16.61 -11.96 -23.08
CA SER A 386 16.94 -12.44 -24.43
C SER A 386 18.44 -12.54 -24.67
N ALA A 387 19.26 -12.03 -23.75
CA ALA A 387 20.73 -12.03 -23.79
C ALA A 387 21.29 -13.25 -23.06
#